data_c95c1e1c1e222a1e76a6d010b925745a
#
_entry.id   c95c1e1c1e222a1e76a6d010b925745a
#
_cell.length_a   1.000
_cell.length_b   1.000
_cell.length_c   1.000
_cell.angle_alpha   90.00
_cell.angle_beta   90.00
_cell.angle_gamma   90.00
#
_symmetry.space_group_name_H-M   'P 1'
#
loop_
_entity.id
_entity.type
_entity.pdbx_description
1 polymer ?
#
loop_
_entity_poly.entity_id
_entity_poly.type
_entity_poly.pdbx_seq_one_letter_code
_entity_poly.pdbx_strand_id
1 'polypeptide(L)'
;MKSWKTCAKTYNRNPNKTYLKLMKKTLTYCFGSLLCLMTLASCQNGGSCCGRAATDVDLTGRLYPKVKTPTKSLVIVDLQNDDIEGQVAAIGLQGIVNRDSEQKIYVMNSRCKDNHGGWKTGPHDMAQMGQFWLDRVLKDIPQETLTLDATKSNPGFSALVEQYKKHIKGVVIYDPELVEATIEAATTIAAQTDALIVSPRLYEEVKGYGFPVIRDLRGMFKTNIECVDWLVENYFGTANRDVAFTWSHMTTDFQESWGAANKDYVVANRLFTYFLDIQDHDQCAYYENIVKKYPAGTQIMGWTDELKADKLFAEYGYFMVPFISVENMTVMSSFPSVQGTPIEPKALEAEPNTVYIAMLVSDGDNLLHTMIYMPYTIEESAAYGDVPVTWIINPAIVDLAPRVFTWYEQVMNEGGQEMGAMMGDGSPTTDRYSGFSFYCALTRHYLRQAGMHTLKQMVDGEAVAWNVQPYCLEGGYAGTDWRGIGSDEYHMDNDCFHIGTTNSRPEYLDKVLDSAPVDEPLFLSVMIGTASEDVTTYASELKKQIEARNDGRKYVFLRTADLAATYRAYKGLPVE
;
A
#
# COMPACT_ATOMS: atom_id res chain seq x y z
N MET A 1 6.56 -16.58 19.30
CA MET A 1 7.55 -17.58 18.79
C MET A 1 7.16 -19.06 18.96
N LYS A 2 5.91 -19.43 19.23
CA LYS A 2 5.50 -20.86 19.37
C LYS A 2 4.38 -21.31 18.42
N SER A 3 3.81 -20.47 17.59
CA SER A 3 2.71 -20.84 16.65
C SER A 3 3.15 -21.17 15.22
N TRP A 4 4.35 -20.79 14.81
CA TRP A 4 4.83 -20.97 13.43
C TRP A 4 5.41 -22.36 13.08
N LYS A 5 5.57 -23.26 14.07
CA LYS A 5 6.15 -24.60 13.82
C LYS A 5 5.15 -25.67 13.39
N THR A 6 3.85 -25.40 13.34
CA THR A 6 2.85 -26.44 13.10
C THR A 6 2.31 -26.47 11.66
N CYS A 7 2.52 -25.45 10.85
CA CYS A 7 2.00 -25.39 9.46
C CYS A 7 2.96 -25.95 8.38
N ALA A 8 4.21 -26.24 8.72
CA ALA A 8 5.24 -26.64 7.74
C ALA A 8 5.27 -28.14 7.42
N LYS A 9 4.29 -28.96 7.83
CA LYS A 9 4.38 -30.44 7.71
C LYS A 9 3.46 -31.11 6.68
N THR A 10 2.72 -30.40 5.83
CA THR A 10 1.72 -31.08 4.97
C THR A 10 1.85 -30.84 3.46
N TYR A 11 2.91 -30.25 2.95
CA TYR A 11 3.06 -30.09 1.49
C TYR A 11 4.37 -30.70 0.99
N ASN A 12 4.37 -32.02 0.87
CA ASN A 12 5.36 -32.73 0.06
C ASN A 12 4.64 -33.79 -0.78
N ARG A 13 4.06 -33.40 -1.92
CA ARG A 13 3.64 -34.32 -2.99
C ARG A 13 4.07 -33.75 -4.33
N ASN A 14 5.07 -34.42 -4.89
CA ASN A 14 5.72 -34.23 -6.17
C ASN A 14 4.73 -34.39 -7.35
N PRO A 15 4.46 -33.36 -8.20
CA PRO A 15 3.51 -33.45 -9.31
C PRO A 15 4.10 -33.86 -10.66
N ASN A 16 5.34 -34.35 -10.74
CA ASN A 16 6.02 -34.52 -12.03
C ASN A 16 5.83 -35.86 -12.76
N LYS A 17 4.71 -36.60 -12.58
CA LYS A 17 4.49 -37.85 -13.34
C LYS A 17 3.18 -37.95 -14.16
N THR A 18 2.31 -36.96 -14.15
CA THR A 18 1.00 -37.08 -14.83
C THR A 18 0.87 -36.22 -16.09
N TYR A 19 1.71 -35.25 -16.32
CA TYR A 19 1.60 -34.32 -17.46
C TYR A 19 2.24 -34.81 -18.78
N LEU A 20 3.07 -35.85 -18.75
CA LEU A 20 3.75 -36.32 -19.97
C LEU A 20 2.93 -37.34 -20.81
N LYS A 21 1.72 -37.70 -20.41
CA LYS A 21 0.90 -38.71 -21.10
C LYS A 21 -0.29 -38.16 -21.93
N LEU A 22 -0.58 -36.87 -21.82
CA LEU A 22 -1.71 -36.24 -22.55
C LEU A 22 -1.33 -35.46 -23.83
N MET A 23 -0.06 -35.25 -24.11
CA MET A 23 0.38 -34.48 -25.30
C MET A 23 0.69 -35.32 -26.55
N LYS A 24 0.29 -36.60 -26.64
CA LYS A 24 0.55 -37.46 -27.80
C LYS A 24 -0.67 -37.94 -28.58
N LYS A 25 -1.85 -37.34 -28.41
CA LYS A 25 -3.05 -37.73 -29.18
C LYS A 25 -3.93 -36.52 -29.49
N THR A 26 -3.47 -35.58 -30.30
CA THR A 26 -4.37 -34.73 -31.11
C THR A 26 -3.53 -33.95 -32.13
N LEU A 27 -2.96 -34.66 -33.08
CA LEU A 27 -2.44 -34.08 -34.32
C LEU A 27 -2.94 -34.98 -35.44
N THR A 28 -4.13 -34.71 -35.93
CA THR A 28 -4.59 -35.07 -37.30
C THR A 28 -6.05 -34.56 -37.48
N TYR A 29 -6.27 -33.90 -38.58
CA TYR A 29 -7.51 -33.30 -39.13
C TYR A 29 -7.72 -31.82 -38.81
N CYS A 30 -7.33 -30.94 -39.71
CA CYS A 30 -8.16 -30.35 -40.75
C CYS A 30 -7.32 -29.40 -41.62
N PHE A 31 -6.97 -29.83 -42.81
CA PHE A 31 -6.62 -28.97 -43.94
C PHE A 31 -7.92 -28.42 -44.52
N GLY A 32 -8.02 -27.12 -44.68
CA GLY A 32 -9.14 -26.46 -45.34
C GLY A 32 -8.91 -24.96 -45.48
N SER A 33 -8.28 -24.60 -46.57
CA SER A 33 -8.18 -23.31 -47.26
C SER A 33 -9.00 -22.11 -46.74
N LEU A 34 -8.29 -21.02 -46.36
CA LEU A 34 -8.63 -19.69 -46.86
C LEU A 34 -7.37 -18.82 -46.96
N LEU A 35 -7.04 -18.45 -48.17
CA LEU A 35 -5.98 -17.53 -48.55
C LEU A 35 -6.33 -16.13 -48.05
N CYS A 36 -5.61 -15.63 -47.08
CA CYS A 36 -5.56 -14.20 -46.80
C CYS A 36 -4.10 -13.76 -46.91
N LEU A 37 -3.82 -13.09 -48.02
CA LEU A 37 -2.58 -12.36 -48.22
C LEU A 37 -2.47 -11.27 -47.14
N MET A 38 -1.63 -11.50 -46.15
CA MET A 38 -1.05 -10.41 -45.37
C MET A 38 0.44 -10.37 -45.65
N THR A 39 0.83 -9.28 -46.23
CA THR A 39 2.21 -8.89 -46.53
C THR A 39 3.07 -9.04 -45.29
N LEU A 40 3.98 -10.00 -45.34
CA LEU A 40 5.16 -10.05 -44.46
C LEU A 40 6.09 -8.91 -44.87
N ALA A 41 5.97 -7.77 -44.20
CA ALA A 41 7.04 -6.82 -44.20
C ALA A 41 8.13 -7.38 -43.27
N SER A 42 9.24 -7.78 -43.83
CA SER A 42 10.44 -8.19 -43.13
C SER A 42 10.98 -7.01 -42.31
N CYS A 43 10.89 -7.07 -41.00
CA CYS A 43 11.72 -6.24 -40.14
C CYS A 43 13.14 -6.80 -40.10
N GLN A 44 13.95 -6.46 -41.12
CA GLN A 44 15.39 -6.45 -41.00
C GLN A 44 15.80 -5.04 -40.62
N ASN A 45 15.91 -4.77 -39.36
CA ASN A 45 16.79 -3.78 -38.72
C ASN A 45 16.58 -3.96 -37.21
N GLY A 46 17.69 -4.10 -36.49
CA GLY A 46 17.69 -4.23 -35.04
C GLY A 46 17.05 -3.02 -34.35
N GLY A 47 15.74 -3.01 -34.32
CA GLY A 47 14.91 -2.07 -33.63
C GLY A 47 14.13 -2.86 -32.56
N SER A 48 14.32 -2.46 -31.34
CA SER A 48 13.61 -2.85 -30.14
C SER A 48 12.17 -3.27 -30.44
N CYS A 49 11.78 -4.49 -30.06
CA CYS A 49 10.38 -4.95 -30.09
C CYS A 49 9.46 -4.25 -29.07
N CYS A 50 9.84 -3.12 -28.54
CA CYS A 50 9.07 -2.24 -27.67
C CYS A 50 7.94 -1.47 -28.38
N GLY A 51 7.41 -2.00 -29.45
CA GLY A 51 6.38 -1.35 -30.28
C GLY A 51 4.93 -1.59 -29.89
N ARG A 52 4.60 -2.05 -28.69
CA ARG A 52 3.32 -1.70 -28.08
C ARG A 52 3.56 -0.51 -27.18
N ALA A 53 3.43 0.70 -27.75
CA ALA A 53 3.10 1.86 -26.96
C ALA A 53 2.04 1.39 -25.97
N ALA A 54 2.30 1.54 -24.67
CA ALA A 54 1.27 1.37 -23.67
C ALA A 54 0.09 2.19 -24.19
N THR A 55 -0.98 1.53 -24.55
CA THR A 55 -2.20 2.21 -24.99
C THR A 55 -2.47 3.22 -23.92
N ASP A 56 -2.68 4.49 -24.28
CA ASP A 56 -3.03 5.55 -23.34
C ASP A 56 -4.27 5.09 -22.61
N VAL A 57 -4.07 4.50 -21.44
CA VAL A 57 -5.15 4.08 -20.56
C VAL A 57 -5.66 5.35 -19.89
N ASP A 58 -6.93 5.65 -20.09
CA ASP A 58 -7.58 6.79 -19.45
C ASP A 58 -7.69 6.54 -17.94
N LEU A 59 -6.96 7.32 -17.17
CA LEU A 59 -6.95 7.29 -15.70
C LEU A 59 -7.98 8.24 -15.08
N THR A 60 -8.79 8.94 -15.87
CA THR A 60 -9.80 9.89 -15.39
C THR A 60 -10.82 9.16 -14.50
N GLY A 61 -11.07 9.69 -13.29
CA GLY A 61 -11.95 9.06 -12.30
C GLY A 61 -11.46 7.73 -11.76
N ARG A 62 -10.15 7.47 -11.86
CA ARG A 62 -9.51 6.24 -11.39
C ARG A 62 -8.31 6.52 -10.47
N LEU A 63 -8.03 7.78 -10.22
CA LEU A 63 -7.04 8.24 -9.24
C LEU A 63 -7.70 8.42 -7.87
N TYR A 64 -6.86 8.60 -6.85
CA TYR A 64 -7.35 8.81 -5.49
C TYR A 64 -8.15 10.11 -5.38
N PRO A 65 -9.41 10.07 -4.91
CA PRO A 65 -10.20 11.26 -4.74
C PRO A 65 -9.64 12.16 -3.64
N LYS A 66 -9.79 13.47 -3.81
CA LYS A 66 -9.29 14.48 -2.89
C LYS A 66 -10.41 15.41 -2.42
N VAL A 67 -10.23 15.93 -1.22
CA VAL A 67 -11.08 16.96 -0.65
C VAL A 67 -10.42 18.34 -0.77
N LYS A 68 -11.17 19.39 -0.48
CA LYS A 68 -10.69 20.78 -0.54
C LYS A 68 -9.49 20.98 0.41
N THR A 69 -8.46 21.67 -0.05
CA THR A 69 -7.29 22.06 0.75
C THR A 69 -7.68 22.99 1.91
N PRO A 70 -7.09 22.84 3.12
CA PRO A 70 -7.30 23.81 4.20
C PRO A 70 -6.63 25.14 3.84
N THR A 71 -7.39 26.22 3.97
CA THR A 71 -6.92 27.58 3.68
C THR A 71 -6.95 28.49 4.91
N LYS A 72 -7.54 28.04 6.03
CA LYS A 72 -7.67 28.83 7.25
C LYS A 72 -6.84 28.26 8.39
N SER A 73 -7.26 27.14 8.95
CA SER A 73 -6.61 26.52 10.11
C SER A 73 -6.93 25.04 10.23
N LEU A 74 -6.18 24.36 11.10
CA LEU A 74 -6.52 23.04 11.61
C LEU A 74 -7.12 23.18 13.01
N VAL A 75 -8.23 22.50 13.26
CA VAL A 75 -8.82 22.35 14.60
C VAL A 75 -8.35 21.02 15.17
N ILE A 76 -7.45 21.11 16.13
CA ILE A 76 -6.85 19.94 16.78
C ILE A 76 -7.81 19.44 17.86
N VAL A 77 -8.17 18.18 17.81
CA VAL A 77 -9.00 17.51 18.84
C VAL A 77 -8.30 16.27 19.37
N ASP A 78 -8.19 16.17 20.69
CA ASP A 78 -7.63 14.98 21.35
C ASP A 78 -8.73 13.98 21.65
N LEU A 79 -8.59 12.75 21.11
CA LEU A 79 -9.52 11.65 21.31
C LEU A 79 -9.02 10.60 22.34
N GLN A 80 -7.96 10.89 23.09
CA GLN A 80 -7.36 9.93 24.04
C GLN A 80 -8.35 9.39 25.05
N ASN A 81 -9.28 10.22 25.48
CA ASN A 81 -10.27 9.88 26.51
C ASN A 81 -11.62 9.47 25.92
N ASP A 82 -11.75 9.39 24.60
CA ASP A 82 -12.93 8.90 23.93
C ASP A 82 -12.85 7.37 23.82
N ASP A 83 -13.97 6.68 24.04
CA ASP A 83 -14.05 5.26 23.73
C ASP A 83 -14.15 5.02 22.22
N ILE A 84 -14.05 3.77 21.79
CA ILE A 84 -14.04 3.44 20.35
C ILE A 84 -15.29 3.92 19.62
N GLU A 85 -16.47 3.90 20.26
CA GLU A 85 -17.71 4.39 19.65
C GLU A 85 -17.65 5.90 19.42
N GLY A 86 -17.13 6.66 20.42
CA GLY A 86 -16.89 8.08 20.31
C GLY A 86 -15.86 8.43 19.23
N GLN A 87 -14.78 7.67 19.13
CA GLN A 87 -13.76 7.85 18.10
C GLN A 87 -14.31 7.60 16.69
N VAL A 88 -15.05 6.52 16.47
CA VAL A 88 -15.72 6.23 15.19
C VAL A 88 -16.61 7.39 14.76
N ALA A 89 -17.44 7.89 15.69
CA ALA A 89 -18.34 9.00 15.43
C ALA A 89 -17.59 10.32 15.16
N ALA A 90 -16.53 10.58 15.92
CA ALA A 90 -15.68 11.76 15.76
C ALA A 90 -14.96 11.78 14.40
N ILE A 91 -14.36 10.65 14.00
CA ILE A 91 -13.64 10.52 12.74
C ILE A 91 -14.62 10.53 11.55
N GLY A 92 -15.80 9.94 11.69
CA GLY A 92 -16.88 10.10 10.71
C GLY A 92 -17.30 11.56 10.53
N LEU A 93 -17.46 12.32 11.63
CA LEU A 93 -17.77 13.76 11.60
C LEU A 93 -16.61 14.56 11.00
N GLN A 94 -15.36 14.22 11.30
CA GLN A 94 -14.20 14.79 10.64
C GLN A 94 -14.32 14.69 9.12
N GLY A 95 -14.69 13.54 8.58
CA GLY A 95 -14.90 13.33 7.15
C GLY A 95 -15.99 14.26 6.57
N ILE A 96 -17.13 14.39 7.27
CA ILE A 96 -18.23 15.27 6.85
C ILE A 96 -17.75 16.73 6.76
N VAL A 97 -17.10 17.22 7.82
CA VAL A 97 -16.64 18.61 7.90
C VAL A 97 -15.50 18.88 6.92
N ASN A 98 -14.53 17.98 6.87
CA ASN A 98 -13.31 18.17 6.09
C ASN A 98 -13.54 18.10 4.57
N ARG A 99 -14.67 17.56 4.11
CA ARG A 99 -15.01 17.51 2.67
C ARG A 99 -14.91 18.87 2.00
N ASP A 100 -15.57 19.86 2.55
CA ASP A 100 -15.75 21.17 1.92
C ASP A 100 -15.21 22.35 2.75
N SER A 101 -14.87 22.12 4.02
CA SER A 101 -14.44 23.19 4.93
C SER A 101 -13.03 23.69 4.62
N GLU A 102 -12.83 24.99 4.75
CA GLU A 102 -11.50 25.62 4.73
C GLU A 102 -10.74 25.46 6.05
N GLN A 103 -11.46 25.28 7.15
CA GLN A 103 -10.92 24.90 8.44
C GLN A 103 -11.14 23.40 8.60
N LYS A 104 -10.08 22.65 8.81
CA LYS A 104 -10.18 21.20 8.88
C LYS A 104 -9.98 20.68 10.30
N ILE A 105 -10.72 19.65 10.65
CA ILE A 105 -10.51 18.89 11.89
C ILE A 105 -9.27 18.02 11.71
N TYR A 106 -8.41 18.00 12.71
CA TYR A 106 -7.26 17.13 12.83
C TYR A 106 -7.35 16.38 14.16
N VAL A 107 -7.48 15.07 14.11
CA VAL A 107 -7.60 14.24 15.31
C VAL A 107 -6.23 13.83 15.83
N MET A 108 -6.11 13.76 17.15
CA MET A 108 -4.94 13.31 17.87
C MET A 108 -5.32 12.16 18.78
N ASN A 109 -4.38 11.27 19.02
CA ASN A 109 -4.48 10.28 20.07
C ASN A 109 -5.70 9.35 19.96
N SER A 110 -6.10 8.93 18.78
CA SER A 110 -7.07 7.85 18.65
C SER A 110 -6.48 6.50 19.09
N ARG A 111 -7.34 5.57 19.50
CA ARG A 111 -6.90 4.25 20.01
C ARG A 111 -6.36 3.29 18.95
N CYS A 112 -6.11 3.74 17.76
CA CYS A 112 -5.34 2.94 16.79
C CYS A 112 -3.96 2.50 17.34
N LYS A 113 -3.62 2.94 18.55
CA LYS A 113 -2.34 2.85 19.21
C LYS A 113 -1.94 1.49 19.77
N ASP A 114 -2.90 0.72 20.28
CA ASP A 114 -2.53 -0.27 21.30
C ASP A 114 -2.58 -1.71 20.83
N ASN A 115 -3.09 -2.00 19.65
CA ASN A 115 -3.56 -3.33 19.35
C ASN A 115 -2.98 -4.00 18.10
N HIS A 116 -1.84 -3.57 17.64
CA HIS A 116 -1.10 -4.40 16.68
C HIS A 116 -0.45 -5.59 17.42
N GLY A 117 -1.27 -6.58 17.77
CA GLY A 117 -0.99 -7.79 18.52
C GLY A 117 0.43 -8.34 18.44
N GLY A 118 1.29 -7.86 19.31
CA GLY A 118 2.70 -8.25 19.33
C GLY A 118 3.64 -7.42 18.45
N TRP A 119 3.15 -6.50 17.66
CA TRP A 119 3.94 -5.52 16.91
C TRP A 119 4.31 -4.32 17.79
N LYS A 120 4.48 -4.53 19.07
CA LYS A 120 5.20 -3.61 19.94
C LYS A 120 6.68 -3.65 19.56
N THR A 121 6.97 -3.15 18.39
CA THR A 121 8.33 -3.00 17.91
C THR A 121 8.79 -1.59 18.30
N GLY A 122 9.31 -1.51 19.52
CA GLY A 122 9.98 -0.30 19.96
C GLY A 122 9.04 0.84 20.41
N PRO A 123 9.58 2.05 20.53
CA PRO A 123 8.95 3.23 21.10
C PRO A 123 7.94 3.92 20.17
N HIS A 124 7.46 3.27 19.10
CA HIS A 124 6.57 3.87 18.12
C HIS A 124 5.17 4.08 18.72
N ASP A 125 5.01 5.14 19.45
CA ASP A 125 3.69 5.62 19.84
C ASP A 125 3.06 6.35 18.65
N MET A 126 2.06 5.72 18.03
CA MET A 126 1.32 6.32 16.92
C MET A 126 0.70 7.67 17.27
N ALA A 127 0.46 7.91 18.55
CA ALA A 127 0.05 9.21 19.03
C ALA A 127 1.06 10.31 18.74
N GLN A 128 2.32 9.98 18.84
CA GLN A 128 3.38 10.93 18.55
C GLN A 128 3.45 11.28 17.07
N MET A 129 3.01 10.38 16.18
CA MET A 129 3.01 10.64 14.73
C MET A 129 2.02 11.72 14.32
N GLY A 130 0.90 11.85 15.01
CA GLY A 130 0.02 13.00 14.79
C GLY A 130 0.73 14.32 15.03
N GLN A 131 1.42 14.46 16.16
CA GLN A 131 2.22 15.65 16.49
C GLN A 131 3.43 15.81 15.57
N PHE A 132 4.10 14.70 15.23
CA PHE A 132 5.22 14.70 14.30
C PHE A 132 4.86 15.37 12.95
N TRP A 133 3.72 14.98 12.35
CA TRP A 133 3.30 15.58 11.09
C TRP A 133 2.83 17.03 11.23
N LEU A 134 2.22 17.40 12.36
CA LEU A 134 1.92 18.81 12.63
C LEU A 134 3.18 19.66 12.64
N ASP A 135 4.26 19.16 13.24
CA ASP A 135 5.52 19.90 13.40
C ASP A 135 6.38 19.89 12.12
N ARG A 136 6.27 18.85 11.28
CA ARG A 136 7.12 18.70 10.10
C ARG A 136 6.47 19.24 8.83
N VAL A 137 5.26 18.82 8.53
CA VAL A 137 4.65 19.07 7.21
C VAL A 137 3.42 19.98 7.25
N LEU A 138 2.86 20.26 8.43
CA LEU A 138 1.66 21.08 8.60
C LEU A 138 1.92 22.35 9.45
N LYS A 139 3.15 22.63 9.82
CA LYS A 139 3.55 23.73 10.71
C LYS A 139 3.22 25.13 10.19
N ASP A 140 3.08 25.28 8.87
CA ASP A 140 2.73 26.53 8.21
C ASP A 140 1.22 26.84 8.25
N ILE A 141 0.40 25.90 8.68
CA ILE A 141 -1.06 26.06 8.80
C ILE A 141 -1.37 26.46 10.24
N PRO A 142 -2.13 27.53 10.48
CA PRO A 142 -2.58 27.91 11.82
C PRO A 142 -3.29 26.75 12.51
N GLN A 143 -2.97 26.52 13.78
CA GLN A 143 -3.50 25.43 14.59
C GLN A 143 -4.30 25.97 15.76
N GLU A 144 -5.48 25.45 15.99
CA GLU A 144 -6.38 25.79 17.08
C GLU A 144 -6.75 24.51 17.83
N THR A 145 -6.46 24.43 19.13
CA THR A 145 -6.83 23.25 19.94
C THR A 145 -8.24 23.41 20.48
N LEU A 146 -9.06 22.38 20.27
CA LEU A 146 -10.45 22.36 20.76
C LEU A 146 -10.46 22.14 22.28
N THR A 147 -11.21 22.97 22.98
CA THR A 147 -11.39 22.82 24.44
C THR A 147 -12.36 21.68 24.72
N LEU A 148 -11.94 20.74 25.54
CA LEU A 148 -12.69 19.54 25.88
C LEU A 148 -13.32 19.64 27.29
N ASP A 149 -14.54 19.15 27.42
CA ASP A 149 -15.22 18.99 28.72
C ASP A 149 -14.95 17.57 29.27
N ALA A 150 -13.99 17.47 30.19
CA ALA A 150 -13.58 16.21 30.81
C ALA A 150 -14.70 15.50 31.60
N THR A 151 -15.85 16.12 31.82
CA THR A 151 -17.01 15.47 32.47
C THR A 151 -17.84 14.62 31.53
N LYS A 152 -17.61 14.70 30.22
CA LYS A 152 -18.28 13.91 29.20
C LYS A 152 -17.66 12.53 29.06
N SER A 153 -18.47 11.54 28.70
CA SER A 153 -18.00 10.18 28.42
C SER A 153 -17.05 10.14 27.22
N ASN A 154 -17.37 10.94 26.20
CA ASN A 154 -16.58 11.13 24.99
C ASN A 154 -16.32 12.63 24.79
N PRO A 155 -15.30 13.18 25.45
CA PRO A 155 -15.06 14.63 25.50
C PRO A 155 -14.72 15.20 24.12
N GLY A 156 -13.90 14.51 23.33
CA GLY A 156 -13.50 14.95 21.99
C GLY A 156 -14.69 14.93 21.02
N PHE A 157 -15.40 13.83 20.94
CA PHE A 157 -16.62 13.70 20.14
C PHE A 157 -17.67 14.75 20.52
N SER A 158 -17.93 14.91 21.83
CA SER A 158 -18.93 15.87 22.32
C SER A 158 -18.59 17.31 21.92
N ALA A 159 -17.32 17.69 22.01
CA ALA A 159 -16.85 19.01 21.60
C ALA A 159 -16.99 19.22 20.08
N LEU A 160 -16.67 18.21 19.28
CA LEU A 160 -16.85 18.24 17.82
C LEU A 160 -18.32 18.38 17.44
N VAL A 161 -19.21 17.62 18.06
CA VAL A 161 -20.66 17.73 17.77
C VAL A 161 -21.16 19.14 18.10
N GLU A 162 -20.80 19.68 19.26
CA GLU A 162 -21.22 21.04 19.64
C GLU A 162 -20.74 22.10 18.64
N GLN A 163 -19.50 22.01 18.22
CA GLN A 163 -18.90 22.98 17.28
C GLN A 163 -19.46 22.84 15.85
N TYR A 164 -19.68 21.61 15.40
CA TYR A 164 -20.00 21.31 14.00
C TYR A 164 -21.42 20.79 13.77
N LYS A 165 -22.32 20.90 14.74
CA LYS A 165 -23.72 20.43 14.64
C LYS A 165 -24.47 20.87 13.40
N LYS A 166 -24.11 22.00 12.78
CA LYS A 166 -24.73 22.51 11.54
C LYS A 166 -24.38 21.66 10.31
N HIS A 167 -23.28 20.91 10.37
CA HIS A 167 -22.86 20.01 9.29
C HIS A 167 -23.57 18.65 9.38
N ILE A 168 -24.12 18.31 10.53
CA ILE A 168 -24.75 17.02 10.81
C ILE A 168 -26.19 17.07 10.32
N LYS A 169 -26.55 16.21 9.37
CA LYS A 169 -27.90 16.11 8.80
C LYS A 169 -28.77 15.03 9.44
N GLY A 170 -28.18 14.19 10.25
CA GLY A 170 -28.89 13.11 10.95
C GLY A 170 -27.94 12.14 11.61
N VAL A 171 -28.48 10.99 12.00
CA VAL A 171 -27.70 9.89 12.61
C VAL A 171 -28.03 8.57 11.91
N VAL A 172 -27.03 7.68 11.83
CA VAL A 172 -27.19 6.28 11.45
C VAL A 172 -26.78 5.43 12.64
N ILE A 173 -27.69 4.60 13.11
CA ILE A 173 -27.47 3.74 14.28
C ILE A 173 -27.07 2.36 13.77
N TYR A 174 -25.84 1.91 14.07
CA TYR A 174 -25.39 0.57 13.71
C TYR A 174 -25.85 -0.48 14.73
N ASP A 175 -25.81 -1.76 14.33
CA ASP A 175 -26.21 -2.88 15.17
C ASP A 175 -24.98 -3.46 15.89
N PRO A 176 -24.90 -3.40 17.23
CA PRO A 176 -23.80 -4.00 17.98
C PRO A 176 -23.77 -5.54 17.93
N GLU A 177 -24.88 -6.20 17.57
CA GLU A 177 -24.93 -7.66 17.41
C GLU A 177 -24.36 -8.12 16.05
N LEU A 178 -24.21 -7.19 15.09
CA LEU A 178 -23.60 -7.39 13.77
C LEU A 178 -22.70 -6.20 13.44
N VAL A 179 -21.77 -5.89 14.35
CA VAL A 179 -21.03 -4.63 14.37
C VAL A 179 -20.22 -4.41 13.10
N GLU A 180 -19.45 -5.40 12.63
CA GLU A 180 -18.53 -5.22 11.53
C GLU A 180 -19.25 -4.80 10.24
N ALA A 181 -20.28 -5.53 9.85
CA ALA A 181 -21.03 -5.21 8.63
C ALA A 181 -21.84 -3.92 8.78
N THR A 182 -22.46 -3.70 9.93
CA THR A 182 -23.37 -2.56 10.12
C THR A 182 -22.63 -1.25 10.38
N ILE A 183 -21.40 -1.28 10.92
CA ILE A 183 -20.58 -0.07 11.07
C ILE A 183 -20.06 0.42 9.70
N GLU A 184 -19.70 -0.51 8.80
CA GLU A 184 -19.31 -0.16 7.44
C GLU A 184 -20.53 0.29 6.60
N ALA A 185 -21.67 -0.34 6.79
CA ALA A 185 -22.94 0.12 6.20
C ALA A 185 -23.30 1.52 6.69
N ALA A 186 -23.20 1.78 8.01
CA ALA A 186 -23.42 3.11 8.58
C ALA A 186 -22.43 4.15 8.02
N THR A 187 -21.16 3.76 7.79
CA THR A 187 -20.14 4.61 7.19
C THR A 187 -20.52 5.00 5.75
N THR A 188 -20.91 4.04 4.92
CA THR A 188 -21.40 4.30 3.55
C THR A 188 -22.63 5.23 3.55
N ILE A 189 -23.59 5.01 4.43
CA ILE A 189 -24.80 5.85 4.55
C ILE A 189 -24.40 7.26 5.02
N ALA A 190 -23.58 7.36 6.06
CA ALA A 190 -23.09 8.64 6.60
C ALA A 190 -22.35 9.46 5.53
N ALA A 191 -21.54 8.81 4.72
CA ALA A 191 -20.81 9.44 3.61
C ALA A 191 -21.75 10.12 2.61
N GLN A 192 -22.92 9.54 2.35
CA GLN A 192 -23.88 10.05 1.37
C GLN A 192 -24.95 10.99 1.96
N THR A 193 -25.14 10.96 3.27
CA THR A 193 -26.22 11.70 3.94
C THR A 193 -25.75 12.75 4.94
N ASP A 194 -24.46 12.90 5.15
CA ASP A 194 -23.84 13.77 6.17
C ASP A 194 -24.36 13.44 7.60
N ALA A 195 -24.55 12.16 7.89
CA ALA A 195 -25.04 11.69 9.18
C ALA A 195 -23.89 11.23 10.11
N LEU A 196 -24.11 11.31 11.42
CA LEU A 196 -23.22 10.70 12.40
C LEU A 196 -23.36 9.18 12.38
N ILE A 197 -22.26 8.47 12.54
CA ILE A 197 -22.20 7.04 12.78
C ILE A 197 -22.27 6.84 14.30
N VAL A 198 -23.33 6.21 14.83
CA VAL A 198 -23.51 6.08 16.27
C VAL A 198 -23.91 4.67 16.67
N SER A 199 -23.41 4.22 17.82
CA SER A 199 -23.97 3.06 18.53
C SER A 199 -25.32 3.41 19.16
N PRO A 200 -26.10 2.42 19.60
CA PRO A 200 -27.31 2.67 20.39
C PRO A 200 -27.05 3.51 21.65
N ARG A 201 -25.91 3.27 22.33
CA ARG A 201 -25.50 4.03 23.51
C ARG A 201 -25.16 5.47 23.15
N LEU A 202 -24.34 5.68 22.15
CA LEU A 202 -23.90 7.00 21.73
C LEU A 202 -25.08 7.81 21.15
N TYR A 203 -26.07 7.16 20.53
CA TYR A 203 -27.31 7.82 20.13
C TYR A 203 -28.03 8.48 21.31
N GLU A 204 -28.07 7.82 22.48
CA GLU A 204 -28.67 8.40 23.67
C GLU A 204 -27.98 9.72 24.12
N GLU A 205 -26.68 9.83 23.90
CA GLU A 205 -25.91 11.04 24.20
C GLU A 205 -26.24 12.18 23.24
N VAL A 206 -26.50 11.89 21.96
CA VAL A 206 -26.72 12.92 20.91
C VAL A 206 -28.18 13.19 20.57
N LYS A 207 -29.13 12.38 21.03
CA LYS A 207 -30.57 12.57 20.71
C LYS A 207 -31.13 13.92 21.14
N GLY A 208 -30.54 14.52 22.19
CA GLY A 208 -30.93 15.84 22.68
C GLY A 208 -30.68 16.99 21.69
N TYR A 209 -29.86 16.79 20.66
CA TYR A 209 -29.64 17.75 19.59
C TYR A 209 -30.76 17.75 18.54
N GLY A 210 -31.66 16.76 18.56
CA GLY A 210 -32.81 16.68 17.66
C GLY A 210 -32.43 16.26 16.23
N PHE A 211 -31.29 15.64 16.01
CA PHE A 211 -30.91 15.10 14.70
C PHE A 211 -31.89 13.97 14.29
N PRO A 212 -32.40 14.00 13.04
CA PRO A 212 -33.28 12.92 12.57
C PRO A 212 -32.49 11.60 12.46
N VAL A 213 -33.13 10.48 12.75
CA VAL A 213 -32.61 9.16 12.47
C VAL A 213 -32.77 8.89 10.98
N ILE A 214 -31.67 8.92 10.23
CA ILE A 214 -31.65 8.62 8.78
C ILE A 214 -31.87 7.12 8.56
N ARG A 215 -31.19 6.30 9.39
CA ARG A 215 -31.34 4.85 9.36
C ARG A 215 -31.05 4.27 10.75
N ASP A 216 -31.87 3.31 11.13
CA ASP A 216 -31.62 2.43 12.26
C ASP A 216 -31.39 1.04 11.71
N LEU A 217 -30.16 0.51 11.86
CA LEU A 217 -29.75 -0.77 11.31
C LEU A 217 -29.96 -1.94 12.29
N ARG A 218 -30.36 -1.65 13.54
CA ARG A 218 -30.51 -2.67 14.58
C ARG A 218 -31.56 -3.72 14.20
N GLY A 219 -31.15 -4.98 14.23
CA GLY A 219 -32.01 -6.12 13.93
C GLY A 219 -32.49 -6.18 12.47
N MET A 220 -31.93 -5.37 11.57
CA MET A 220 -32.30 -5.40 10.15
C MET A 220 -31.75 -6.62 9.42
N PHE A 221 -30.61 -7.13 9.84
CA PHE A 221 -29.87 -8.19 9.15
C PHE A 221 -29.50 -9.30 10.13
N LYS A 222 -29.40 -10.52 9.61
CA LYS A 222 -28.94 -11.69 10.36
C LYS A 222 -27.52 -12.09 10.02
N THR A 223 -27.02 -11.66 8.85
CA THR A 223 -25.69 -12.01 8.34
C THR A 223 -25.04 -10.81 7.67
N ASN A 224 -23.70 -10.85 7.56
CA ASN A 224 -22.94 -9.84 6.83
C ASN A 224 -23.37 -9.76 5.37
N ILE A 225 -23.64 -10.91 4.73
CA ILE A 225 -24.09 -10.98 3.33
C ILE A 225 -25.43 -10.24 3.15
N GLU A 226 -26.42 -10.47 4.03
CA GLU A 226 -27.71 -9.75 3.96
C GLU A 226 -27.50 -8.23 4.08
N CYS A 227 -26.60 -7.80 4.98
CA CYS A 227 -26.30 -6.38 5.16
C CYS A 227 -25.64 -5.79 3.89
N VAL A 228 -24.65 -6.48 3.33
CA VAL A 228 -23.92 -6.01 2.14
C VAL A 228 -24.82 -6.01 0.91
N ASP A 229 -25.67 -7.02 0.72
CA ASP A 229 -26.66 -7.07 -0.37
C ASP A 229 -27.59 -5.86 -0.34
N TRP A 230 -28.19 -5.62 0.81
CA TRP A 230 -29.07 -4.47 1.00
C TRP A 230 -28.34 -3.14 0.77
N LEU A 231 -27.09 -3.05 1.26
CA LEU A 231 -26.26 -1.85 1.10
C LEU A 231 -25.95 -1.58 -0.39
N VAL A 232 -25.60 -2.62 -1.15
CA VAL A 232 -25.37 -2.55 -2.59
C VAL A 232 -26.62 -2.08 -3.32
N GLU A 233 -27.76 -2.67 -3.04
CA GLU A 233 -29.03 -2.30 -3.69
C GLU A 233 -29.39 -0.83 -3.47
N ASN A 234 -29.13 -0.28 -2.29
CA ASN A 234 -29.61 1.03 -1.89
C ASN A 234 -28.58 2.15 -2.08
N TYR A 235 -27.26 1.88 -2.01
CA TYR A 235 -26.25 2.93 -1.91
C TYR A 235 -25.09 2.79 -2.89
N PHE A 236 -24.81 1.63 -3.49
CA PHE A 236 -23.69 1.45 -4.41
C PHE A 236 -23.79 2.36 -5.65
N GLY A 237 -25.00 2.53 -6.18
CA GLY A 237 -25.25 3.33 -7.38
C GLY A 237 -24.94 4.82 -7.23
N THR A 238 -25.01 5.34 -5.99
CA THR A 238 -24.81 6.77 -5.66
C THR A 238 -23.47 7.07 -5.02
N ALA A 239 -22.73 6.03 -4.62
CA ALA A 239 -21.40 6.16 -4.03
C ALA A 239 -20.35 6.53 -5.09
N ASN A 240 -19.27 7.18 -4.65
CA ASN A 240 -18.07 7.32 -5.44
C ASN A 240 -17.37 5.96 -5.56
N ARG A 241 -16.99 5.59 -6.78
CA ARG A 241 -16.41 4.29 -7.14
C ARG A 241 -15.04 4.43 -7.81
N ASP A 242 -14.39 5.57 -7.67
CA ASP A 242 -13.04 5.81 -8.22
C ASP A 242 -12.04 4.84 -7.61
N VAL A 243 -12.22 4.56 -6.32
CA VAL A 243 -11.53 3.49 -5.57
C VAL A 243 -12.57 2.66 -4.82
N ALA A 244 -12.27 1.40 -4.59
CA ALA A 244 -13.03 0.56 -3.67
C ALA A 244 -12.45 0.69 -2.26
N PHE A 245 -13.29 0.48 -1.24
CA PHE A 245 -12.83 0.43 0.14
C PHE A 245 -13.48 -0.74 0.85
N THR A 246 -12.69 -1.56 1.53
CA THR A 246 -13.23 -2.75 2.20
C THR A 246 -12.36 -3.22 3.35
N TRP A 247 -13.04 -3.91 4.26
CA TRP A 247 -12.42 -4.65 5.35
C TRP A 247 -12.85 -6.12 5.26
N SER A 248 -11.97 -7.01 5.65
CA SER A 248 -12.28 -8.42 5.82
C SER A 248 -11.82 -8.90 7.18
N HIS A 249 -11.71 -10.20 7.35
CA HIS A 249 -11.32 -10.79 8.61
C HIS A 249 -10.11 -10.09 9.23
N MET A 250 -10.28 -9.63 10.46
CA MET A 250 -9.23 -9.05 11.28
C MET A 250 -9.11 -9.90 12.55
N THR A 251 -7.90 -10.07 13.04
CA THR A 251 -7.70 -10.70 14.35
C THR A 251 -8.37 -9.87 15.44
N THR A 252 -8.75 -10.50 16.54
CA THR A 252 -9.39 -9.82 17.69
C THR A 252 -8.64 -8.59 18.16
N ASP A 253 -7.33 -8.57 17.99
CA ASP A 253 -6.46 -7.45 18.39
C ASP A 253 -6.65 -6.20 17.52
N PHE A 254 -7.17 -6.36 16.30
CA PHE A 254 -7.51 -5.26 15.39
C PHE A 254 -8.94 -4.75 15.54
N GLN A 255 -9.86 -5.56 16.09
CA GLN A 255 -11.28 -5.21 16.17
C GLN A 255 -11.56 -3.96 17.01
N GLU A 256 -10.71 -3.64 18.00
CA GLU A 256 -10.89 -2.47 18.84
C GLU A 256 -10.43 -1.15 18.17
N SER A 257 -9.60 -1.22 17.12
CA SER A 257 -8.97 -0.03 16.53
C SER A 257 -9.41 0.28 15.09
N TRP A 258 -9.64 -0.72 14.27
CA TRP A 258 -9.90 -0.54 12.84
C TRP A 258 -11.25 0.14 12.53
N GLY A 259 -12.21 -0.01 13.42
CA GLY A 259 -13.51 0.63 13.26
C GLY A 259 -13.45 2.16 13.11
N ALA A 260 -12.44 2.82 13.66
CA ALA A 260 -12.28 4.26 13.60
C ALA A 260 -11.39 4.71 12.42
N ALA A 261 -10.29 4.00 12.19
CA ALA A 261 -9.31 4.39 11.19
C ALA A 261 -9.92 4.59 9.79
N ASN A 262 -9.43 5.58 9.07
CA ASN A 262 -9.76 5.89 7.67
C ASN A 262 -11.20 6.34 7.39
N LYS A 263 -12.09 6.33 8.37
CA LYS A 263 -13.49 6.75 8.15
C LYS A 263 -13.60 8.21 7.70
N ASP A 264 -12.66 9.07 8.09
CA ASP A 264 -12.61 10.43 7.60
C ASP A 264 -12.49 10.47 6.07
N TYR A 265 -11.57 9.68 5.50
CA TYR A 265 -11.33 9.63 4.07
C TYR A 265 -12.51 9.01 3.30
N VAL A 266 -13.04 7.90 3.80
CA VAL A 266 -14.19 7.21 3.21
C VAL A 266 -15.42 8.12 3.18
N VAL A 267 -15.74 8.75 4.33
CA VAL A 267 -16.89 9.64 4.46
C VAL A 267 -16.74 10.89 3.61
N ALA A 268 -15.55 11.52 3.65
CA ALA A 268 -15.32 12.75 2.90
C ALA A 268 -15.42 12.55 1.38
N ASN A 269 -14.90 11.45 0.89
CA ASN A 269 -14.89 11.13 -0.55
C ASN A 269 -16.13 10.36 -1.02
N ARG A 270 -17.10 10.12 -0.13
CA ARG A 270 -18.36 9.41 -0.42
C ARG A 270 -18.14 8.01 -1.01
N LEU A 271 -17.11 7.31 -0.53
CA LEU A 271 -16.77 5.96 -0.98
C LEU A 271 -17.82 4.96 -0.51
N PHE A 272 -17.92 3.86 -1.23
CA PHE A 272 -18.67 2.69 -0.81
C PHE A 272 -17.73 1.80 0.01
N THR A 273 -18.08 1.54 1.26
CA THR A 273 -17.36 0.60 2.14
C THR A 273 -18.29 -0.48 2.65
N TYR A 274 -17.74 -1.65 2.86
CA TYR A 274 -18.46 -2.83 3.32
C TYR A 274 -17.52 -3.78 4.06
N PHE A 275 -18.09 -4.70 4.84
CA PHE A 275 -17.36 -5.76 5.51
C PHE A 275 -17.90 -7.13 5.09
N LEU A 276 -16.99 -8.01 4.68
CA LEU A 276 -17.20 -9.44 4.50
C LEU A 276 -15.96 -10.16 5.03
N ASP A 277 -16.18 -11.24 5.79
CA ASP A 277 -15.08 -12.06 6.29
C ASP A 277 -14.54 -12.98 5.18
N ILE A 278 -13.38 -12.65 4.65
CA ILE A 278 -12.74 -13.44 3.59
C ILE A 278 -12.27 -14.83 4.07
N GLN A 279 -12.19 -15.06 5.39
CA GLN A 279 -11.88 -16.37 5.95
C GLN A 279 -13.12 -17.30 5.96
N ASP A 280 -14.31 -16.72 6.01
CA ASP A 280 -15.55 -17.47 5.86
C ASP A 280 -15.77 -17.87 4.40
N HIS A 281 -16.08 -19.15 4.16
CA HIS A 281 -16.19 -19.68 2.81
C HIS A 281 -17.28 -19.00 1.97
N ASP A 282 -18.45 -18.79 2.56
CA ASP A 282 -19.63 -18.25 1.86
C ASP A 282 -19.46 -16.75 1.62
N GLN A 283 -18.91 -16.02 2.57
CA GLN A 283 -18.62 -14.60 2.44
C GLN A 283 -17.48 -14.35 1.45
N CYS A 284 -16.43 -15.18 1.45
CA CYS A 284 -15.36 -15.12 0.46
C CYS A 284 -15.92 -15.33 -0.96
N ALA A 285 -16.76 -16.33 -1.17
CA ALA A 285 -17.41 -16.56 -2.46
C ALA A 285 -18.31 -15.37 -2.86
N TYR A 286 -18.99 -14.75 -1.91
CA TYR A 286 -19.83 -13.58 -2.14
C TYR A 286 -19.01 -12.32 -2.46
N TYR A 287 -17.80 -12.21 -1.94
CA TYR A 287 -16.89 -11.09 -2.16
C TYR A 287 -16.70 -10.78 -3.65
N GLU A 288 -16.56 -11.81 -4.48
CA GLU A 288 -16.45 -11.69 -5.93
C GLU A 288 -17.61 -10.90 -6.55
N ASN A 289 -18.83 -11.07 -6.03
CA ASN A 289 -20.01 -10.39 -6.58
C ASN A 289 -19.95 -8.88 -6.39
N ILE A 290 -19.24 -8.41 -5.36
CA ILE A 290 -19.03 -6.99 -5.10
C ILE A 290 -17.87 -6.47 -5.94
N VAL A 291 -16.75 -7.17 -5.92
CA VAL A 291 -15.54 -6.77 -6.67
C VAL A 291 -15.86 -6.59 -8.14
N LYS A 292 -16.58 -7.52 -8.76
CA LYS A 292 -17.01 -7.45 -10.17
C LYS A 292 -17.89 -6.25 -10.54
N LYS A 293 -18.43 -5.52 -9.57
CA LYS A 293 -19.25 -4.32 -9.82
C LYS A 293 -18.39 -3.08 -10.10
N TYR A 294 -17.12 -3.11 -9.72
CA TYR A 294 -16.16 -2.06 -10.05
C TYR A 294 -15.54 -2.29 -11.43
N PRO A 295 -15.06 -1.24 -12.09
CA PRO A 295 -14.25 -1.41 -13.29
C PRO A 295 -12.97 -2.20 -12.99
N ALA A 296 -12.56 -3.09 -13.90
CA ALA A 296 -11.31 -3.81 -13.75
C ALA A 296 -10.12 -2.87 -13.57
N GLY A 297 -9.17 -3.23 -12.72
CA GLY A 297 -8.02 -2.39 -12.34
C GLY A 297 -8.34 -1.32 -11.29
N THR A 298 -9.55 -1.28 -10.72
CA THR A 298 -9.84 -0.40 -9.58
C THR A 298 -8.95 -0.78 -8.40
N GLN A 299 -8.36 0.23 -7.76
CA GLN A 299 -7.59 0.03 -6.55
C GLN A 299 -8.53 -0.27 -5.39
N ILE A 300 -8.17 -1.23 -4.56
CA ILE A 300 -8.92 -1.59 -3.37
C ILE A 300 -8.14 -1.10 -2.15
N MET A 301 -8.70 -0.16 -1.42
CA MET A 301 -8.13 0.37 -0.18
C MET A 301 -8.75 -0.34 1.02
N GLY A 302 -8.06 -0.30 2.15
CA GLY A 302 -8.47 -0.94 3.39
C GLY A 302 -7.52 -2.06 3.79
N TRP A 303 -8.06 -3.12 4.36
CA TRP A 303 -7.28 -4.29 4.73
C TRP A 303 -8.08 -5.58 4.63
N THR A 304 -7.44 -6.60 4.10
CA THR A 304 -8.00 -7.95 4.02
C THR A 304 -6.90 -8.96 4.36
N ASP A 305 -7.24 -10.24 4.45
CA ASP A 305 -6.21 -11.29 4.53
C ASP A 305 -5.43 -11.34 3.21
N GLU A 306 -4.16 -10.99 3.29
CA GLU A 306 -3.27 -10.82 2.13
C GLU A 306 -3.31 -12.02 1.18
N LEU A 307 -3.07 -13.23 1.70
CA LEU A 307 -2.90 -14.41 0.86
C LEU A 307 -4.15 -14.83 0.10
N LYS A 308 -5.34 -14.64 0.68
CA LYS A 308 -6.61 -15.00 0.03
C LYS A 308 -7.12 -13.86 -0.84
N ALA A 309 -7.03 -12.63 -0.32
CA ALA A 309 -7.49 -11.45 -1.01
C ALA A 309 -6.68 -11.20 -2.28
N ASP A 310 -5.36 -11.32 -2.23
CA ASP A 310 -4.49 -11.10 -3.36
C ASP A 310 -4.81 -12.00 -4.53
N LYS A 311 -5.05 -13.29 -4.26
CA LYS A 311 -5.47 -14.22 -5.30
C LYS A 311 -6.80 -13.83 -5.93
N LEU A 312 -7.78 -13.51 -5.06
CA LEU A 312 -9.10 -13.12 -5.50
C LEU A 312 -9.05 -11.82 -6.32
N PHE A 313 -8.36 -10.80 -5.83
CA PHE A 313 -8.30 -9.51 -6.51
C PHE A 313 -7.52 -9.60 -7.81
N ALA A 314 -6.36 -10.27 -7.80
CA ALA A 314 -5.55 -10.48 -8.99
C ALA A 314 -6.32 -11.24 -10.08
N GLU A 315 -7.12 -12.25 -9.72
CA GLU A 315 -7.94 -13.01 -10.68
C GLU A 315 -8.91 -12.12 -11.46
N TYR A 316 -9.40 -11.05 -10.86
CA TYR A 316 -10.31 -10.09 -11.50
C TYR A 316 -9.63 -8.79 -11.95
N GLY A 317 -8.31 -8.71 -11.86
CA GLY A 317 -7.54 -7.54 -12.30
C GLY A 317 -7.60 -6.35 -11.35
N TYR A 318 -7.80 -6.59 -10.06
CA TYR A 318 -7.72 -5.59 -9.00
C TYR A 318 -6.44 -5.79 -8.19
N PHE A 319 -6.07 -4.80 -7.42
CA PHE A 319 -4.96 -4.88 -6.47
C PHE A 319 -5.27 -4.08 -5.22
N MET A 320 -4.68 -4.52 -4.10
CA MET A 320 -4.90 -3.88 -2.82
C MET A 320 -3.85 -2.81 -2.56
N VAL A 321 -4.29 -1.71 -2.01
CA VAL A 321 -3.45 -0.71 -1.36
C VAL A 321 -3.75 -0.76 0.13
N PRO A 322 -2.88 -1.38 0.93
CA PRO A 322 -3.10 -1.49 2.35
C PRO A 322 -3.20 -0.12 2.99
N PHE A 323 -4.32 0.12 3.66
CA PHE A 323 -4.68 1.40 4.23
C PHE A 323 -5.11 1.21 5.68
N ILE A 324 -4.14 0.77 6.50
CA ILE A 324 -4.36 0.39 7.89
C ILE A 324 -4.01 1.55 8.80
N SER A 325 -4.86 1.83 9.78
CA SER A 325 -4.57 2.71 10.93
C SER A 325 -3.97 4.08 10.59
N VAL A 326 -4.24 4.60 9.40
CA VAL A 326 -3.76 5.93 8.98
C VAL A 326 -4.84 6.96 9.25
N GLU A 327 -4.52 7.95 10.05
CA GLU A 327 -5.43 9.01 10.48
C GLU A 327 -5.27 10.29 9.66
N ASN A 328 -6.29 11.15 9.73
CA ASN A 328 -6.25 12.50 9.14
C ASN A 328 -6.03 12.53 7.63
N MET A 329 -6.44 11.50 6.91
CA MET A 329 -6.22 11.43 5.47
C MET A 329 -6.99 12.51 4.70
N THR A 330 -8.08 13.04 5.25
CA THR A 330 -8.77 14.22 4.71
C THR A 330 -7.97 15.52 4.85
N VAL A 331 -6.95 15.55 5.68
CA VAL A 331 -5.96 16.64 5.75
C VAL A 331 -4.77 16.30 4.84
N MET A 332 -4.18 15.11 5.01
CA MET A 332 -2.97 14.72 4.29
C MET A 332 -3.15 14.70 2.78
N SER A 333 -4.26 14.14 2.27
CA SER A 333 -4.54 14.05 0.83
C SER A 333 -5.12 15.31 0.21
N SER A 334 -5.47 16.33 1.01
CA SER A 334 -6.14 17.53 0.52
C SER A 334 -5.25 18.51 -0.24
N PHE A 335 -3.94 18.37 -0.11
CA PHE A 335 -3.00 19.28 -0.78
C PHE A 335 -2.88 18.93 -2.28
N PRO A 336 -2.48 19.91 -3.10
CA PRO A 336 -2.17 19.64 -4.51
C PRO A 336 -1.13 18.53 -4.63
N SER A 337 -1.32 17.66 -5.60
CA SER A 337 -0.33 16.63 -5.96
C SER A 337 1.02 17.25 -6.26
N VAL A 338 2.08 16.56 -5.91
CA VAL A 338 3.46 17.01 -6.15
C VAL A 338 4.10 16.22 -7.28
N GLN A 339 5.09 16.85 -7.89
CA GLN A 339 5.99 16.20 -8.83
C GLN A 339 7.32 15.98 -8.12
N GLY A 340 7.71 14.72 -7.98
CA GLY A 340 9.00 14.36 -7.41
C GLY A 340 10.17 14.68 -8.34
N THR A 341 11.33 14.83 -7.76
CA THR A 341 12.59 15.06 -8.49
C THR A 341 13.26 13.70 -8.72
N PRO A 342 13.45 13.28 -9.97
CA PRO A 342 14.18 12.04 -10.25
C PRO A 342 15.59 12.07 -9.66
N ILE A 343 16.01 10.95 -9.10
CA ILE A 343 17.38 10.77 -8.65
C ILE A 343 18.24 10.56 -9.90
N GLU A 344 19.38 11.28 -9.98
CA GLU A 344 20.40 11.02 -10.99
C GLU A 344 21.18 9.74 -10.60
N PRO A 345 21.07 8.62 -11.33
CA PRO A 345 21.85 7.41 -11.06
C PRO A 345 23.33 7.64 -11.33
N LYS A 346 24.19 7.09 -10.49
CA LYS A 346 25.64 7.19 -10.61
C LYS A 346 26.24 5.83 -10.94
N ALA A 347 26.70 5.67 -12.17
CA ALA A 347 27.44 4.47 -12.56
C ALA A 347 28.87 4.51 -12.02
N LEU A 348 29.32 3.39 -11.47
CA LEU A 348 30.71 3.14 -11.15
C LEU A 348 31.35 2.29 -12.25
N GLU A 349 32.69 2.36 -12.39
CA GLU A 349 33.41 1.37 -13.16
C GLU A 349 33.43 0.04 -12.37
N ALA A 350 32.85 -1.01 -12.94
CA ALA A 350 32.76 -2.29 -12.27
C ALA A 350 34.12 -3.01 -12.32
N GLU A 351 34.64 -3.37 -11.16
CA GLU A 351 35.94 -4.02 -10.98
C GLU A 351 35.75 -5.53 -10.72
N PRO A 352 36.62 -6.40 -11.23
CA PRO A 352 36.69 -7.80 -10.79
C PRO A 352 36.84 -7.92 -9.27
N ASN A 353 36.49 -9.04 -8.70
CA ASN A 353 36.55 -9.31 -7.25
C ASN A 353 35.77 -8.29 -6.40
N THR A 354 34.80 -7.61 -6.98
CA THR A 354 33.99 -6.61 -6.26
C THR A 354 32.53 -7.06 -6.21
N VAL A 355 31.94 -6.98 -5.03
CA VAL A 355 30.51 -7.21 -4.80
C VAL A 355 29.83 -5.86 -4.60
N TYR A 356 28.93 -5.53 -5.48
CA TYR A 356 28.09 -4.33 -5.43
C TYR A 356 26.76 -4.71 -4.79
N ILE A 357 26.40 -4.04 -3.71
CA ILE A 357 25.26 -4.40 -2.87
C ILE A 357 24.29 -3.23 -2.75
N ALA A 358 23.03 -3.43 -3.10
CA ALA A 358 21.93 -2.55 -2.74
C ALA A 358 21.10 -3.19 -1.61
N MET A 359 20.79 -2.42 -0.58
CA MET A 359 19.93 -2.86 0.52
C MET A 359 18.54 -2.25 0.38
N LEU A 360 17.49 -3.06 0.60
CA LEU A 360 16.09 -2.64 0.48
C LEU A 360 15.33 -2.84 1.78
N VAL A 361 14.48 -1.86 2.10
CA VAL A 361 13.45 -1.94 3.14
C VAL A 361 12.09 -2.10 2.47
N SER A 362 11.35 -3.13 2.86
CA SER A 362 10.04 -3.47 2.28
C SER A 362 8.85 -2.88 3.04
N ASP A 363 7.65 -3.25 2.58
CA ASP A 363 6.33 -3.05 3.18
C ASP A 363 5.79 -1.62 3.21
N GLY A 364 6.46 -0.66 2.57
CA GLY A 364 5.96 0.70 2.47
C GLY A 364 4.86 0.92 1.42
N ASP A 365 4.42 -0.14 0.72
CA ASP A 365 3.15 -0.15 -0.01
C ASP A 365 1.97 0.02 0.94
N ASN A 366 2.10 -0.47 2.18
CA ASN A 366 1.18 -0.19 3.27
C ASN A 366 1.43 1.21 3.82
N LEU A 367 0.41 2.06 3.76
CA LEU A 367 0.51 3.44 4.23
C LEU A 367 0.79 3.56 5.72
N LEU A 368 0.49 2.54 6.53
CA LEU A 368 0.92 2.48 7.93
C LEU A 368 2.45 2.59 8.04
N HIS A 369 3.19 1.81 7.25
CA HIS A 369 4.65 1.85 7.27
C HIS A 369 5.17 3.20 6.78
N THR A 370 4.65 3.70 5.68
CA THR A 370 5.07 4.97 5.08
C THR A 370 4.72 6.18 5.96
N MET A 371 3.60 6.15 6.67
CA MET A 371 3.14 7.31 7.45
C MET A 371 3.57 7.26 8.92
N ILE A 372 4.00 6.10 9.43
CA ILE A 372 4.24 5.91 10.87
C ILE A 372 5.62 5.30 11.14
N TYR A 373 5.91 4.10 10.65
CA TYR A 373 7.13 3.39 11.04
C TYR A 373 8.41 3.95 10.40
N MET A 374 8.41 4.12 9.08
CA MET A 374 9.58 4.64 8.37
C MET A 374 9.99 6.03 8.83
N PRO A 375 9.07 7.02 8.98
CA PRO A 375 9.45 8.35 9.45
C PRO A 375 10.11 8.32 10.82
N TYR A 376 9.58 7.49 11.71
CA TYR A 376 10.15 7.35 13.04
C TYR A 376 11.57 6.78 12.98
N THR A 377 11.77 5.68 12.25
CA THR A 377 13.10 5.08 12.09
C THR A 377 14.10 6.05 11.46
N ILE A 378 13.69 6.83 10.48
CA ILE A 378 14.54 7.83 9.82
C ILE A 378 14.99 8.94 10.80
N GLU A 379 14.08 9.44 11.62
CA GLU A 379 14.37 10.56 12.52
C GLU A 379 15.13 10.14 13.81
N GLU A 380 14.86 8.95 14.33
CA GLU A 380 15.38 8.51 15.63
C GLU A 380 16.65 7.66 15.54
N SER A 381 16.94 7.08 14.38
CA SER A 381 18.10 6.20 14.27
C SER A 381 19.40 6.98 14.06
N ALA A 382 20.36 6.78 14.96
CA ALA A 382 21.69 7.34 14.82
C ALA A 382 22.49 6.74 13.66
N ALA A 383 22.06 5.62 13.10
CA ALA A 383 22.70 4.95 11.97
C ALA A 383 22.11 5.37 10.60
N TYR A 384 21.09 6.25 10.59
CA TYR A 384 20.53 6.75 9.34
C TYR A 384 21.61 7.49 8.52
N GLY A 385 21.80 7.06 7.29
CA GLY A 385 22.84 7.61 6.40
C GLY A 385 24.19 6.88 6.43
N ASP A 386 24.43 5.93 7.34
CA ASP A 386 25.67 5.13 7.36
C ASP A 386 25.82 4.24 6.12
N VAL A 387 24.72 3.81 5.56
CA VAL A 387 24.62 2.93 4.40
C VAL A 387 23.54 3.46 3.47
N PRO A 388 23.79 3.53 2.14
CA PRO A 388 22.70 3.76 1.19
C PRO A 388 21.67 2.64 1.27
N VAL A 389 20.41 3.01 1.47
CA VAL A 389 19.27 2.07 1.52
C VAL A 389 18.19 2.56 0.55
N THR A 390 17.55 1.64 -0.13
CA THR A 390 16.37 1.91 -0.94
C THR A 390 15.13 1.60 -0.11
N TRP A 391 14.35 2.64 0.18
CA TRP A 391 13.12 2.56 0.97
C TRP A 391 11.94 2.39 0.02
N ILE A 392 11.31 1.23 0.09
CA ILE A 392 10.17 0.91 -0.77
C ILE A 392 8.91 1.52 -0.15
N ILE A 393 8.28 2.42 -0.88
CA ILE A 393 7.05 3.11 -0.46
C ILE A 393 5.99 3.05 -1.56
N ASN A 394 4.74 3.33 -1.21
CA ASN A 394 3.68 3.47 -2.21
C ASN A 394 3.87 4.78 -2.99
N PRO A 395 4.11 4.76 -4.30
CA PRO A 395 4.37 5.97 -5.06
C PRO A 395 3.15 6.89 -5.17
N ALA A 396 1.94 6.37 -4.91
CA ALA A 396 0.72 7.18 -4.86
C ALA A 396 0.68 8.16 -3.68
N ILE A 397 1.66 8.12 -2.78
CA ILE A 397 1.80 9.11 -1.70
C ILE A 397 1.95 10.55 -2.24
N VAL A 398 2.37 10.73 -3.50
CA VAL A 398 2.37 12.04 -4.18
C VAL A 398 0.98 12.66 -4.27
N ASP A 399 -0.06 11.82 -4.20
CA ASP A 399 -1.47 12.20 -4.18
C ASP A 399 -2.09 12.04 -2.79
N LEU A 400 -1.81 10.93 -2.12
CA LEU A 400 -2.41 10.58 -0.84
C LEU A 400 -1.86 11.39 0.34
N ALA A 401 -0.59 11.80 0.28
CA ALA A 401 0.03 12.66 1.29
C ALA A 401 1.17 13.50 0.68
N PRO A 402 0.88 14.48 -0.20
CA PRO A 402 1.88 15.20 -0.98
C PRO A 402 2.97 15.86 -0.13
N ARG A 403 2.60 16.42 1.02
CA ARG A 403 3.56 17.08 1.91
C ARG A 403 4.47 16.07 2.63
N VAL A 404 3.96 14.88 2.93
CA VAL A 404 4.77 13.78 3.47
C VAL A 404 5.77 13.31 2.42
N PHE A 405 5.33 13.18 1.16
CA PHE A 405 6.23 12.87 0.05
C PHE A 405 7.38 13.88 -0.05
N THR A 406 7.08 15.18 -0.01
CA THR A 406 8.11 16.23 -0.05
C THR A 406 9.08 16.14 1.12
N TRP A 407 8.59 15.79 2.32
CA TRP A 407 9.45 15.53 3.46
C TRP A 407 10.38 14.32 3.20
N TYR A 408 9.86 13.24 2.63
CA TYR A 408 10.67 12.08 2.24
C TYR A 408 11.77 12.48 1.23
N GLU A 409 11.43 13.22 0.19
CA GLU A 409 12.44 13.70 -0.78
C GLU A 409 13.59 14.42 -0.09
N GLN A 410 13.27 15.29 0.85
CA GLN A 410 14.29 16.04 1.59
C GLN A 410 15.18 15.10 2.42
N VAL A 411 14.59 14.28 3.30
CA VAL A 411 15.39 13.45 4.22
C VAL A 411 16.17 12.36 3.48
N MET A 412 15.62 11.79 2.42
CA MET A 412 16.30 10.80 1.59
C MET A 412 17.52 11.40 0.87
N ASN A 413 17.36 12.59 0.30
CA ASN A 413 18.46 13.30 -0.33
C ASN A 413 19.57 13.66 0.67
N GLU A 414 19.23 14.17 1.84
CA GLU A 414 20.17 14.52 2.91
C GLU A 414 20.90 13.27 3.44
N GLY A 415 20.23 12.14 3.56
CA GLY A 415 20.80 10.87 4.02
C GLY A 415 21.48 10.02 2.94
N GLY A 416 21.49 10.45 1.68
CA GLY A 416 22.04 9.67 0.57
C GLY A 416 21.27 8.36 0.29
N GLN A 417 19.97 8.36 0.62
CA GLN A 417 19.06 7.24 0.47
C GLN A 417 18.32 7.28 -0.87
N GLU A 418 17.51 6.25 -1.15
CA GLU A 418 16.65 6.21 -2.34
C GLU A 418 15.21 5.85 -1.95
N MET A 419 14.24 6.49 -2.58
CA MET A 419 12.85 6.03 -2.59
C MET A 419 12.63 5.07 -3.76
N GLY A 420 12.27 3.84 -3.47
CA GLY A 420 11.76 2.89 -4.44
C GLY A 420 10.25 2.73 -4.29
N ALA A 421 9.62 2.16 -5.29
CA ALA A 421 8.17 2.03 -5.36
C ALA A 421 7.68 0.59 -5.16
N MET A 422 6.51 0.44 -4.54
CA MET A 422 5.66 -0.74 -4.61
C MET A 422 4.21 -0.29 -4.68
N MET A 423 3.52 -0.66 -5.76
CA MET A 423 2.17 -0.18 -6.05
C MET A 423 1.10 -1.10 -5.45
N GLY A 424 1.12 -1.23 -4.14
CA GLY A 424 0.18 -2.08 -3.41
C GLY A 424 0.57 -3.56 -3.41
N ASP A 425 -0.14 -4.32 -2.60
CA ASP A 425 0.01 -5.75 -2.41
C ASP A 425 -0.86 -6.51 -3.43
N GLY A 426 -0.46 -7.73 -3.80
CA GLY A 426 -1.24 -8.55 -4.72
C GLY A 426 -1.27 -8.05 -6.16
N SER A 427 -0.11 -7.70 -6.72
CA SER A 427 -0.01 -7.31 -8.14
C SER A 427 -0.73 -8.29 -9.06
N PRO A 428 -1.59 -7.80 -9.98
CA PRO A 428 -2.19 -8.68 -10.97
C PRO A 428 -1.10 -9.35 -11.78
N THR A 429 -1.00 -10.65 -11.65
CA THR A 429 0.19 -11.41 -11.98
C THR A 429 0.32 -11.82 -13.44
N THR A 430 -0.65 -11.57 -14.28
CA THR A 430 -0.55 -11.97 -15.69
C THR A 430 -1.40 -11.11 -16.62
N ASP A 431 -1.05 -11.13 -17.91
CA ASP A 431 -1.87 -10.62 -19.02
C ASP A 431 -3.26 -11.27 -19.15
N ARG A 432 -3.55 -12.31 -18.36
CA ARG A 432 -4.87 -12.95 -18.28
C ARG A 432 -5.92 -12.07 -17.61
N TYR A 433 -5.50 -11.09 -16.83
CA TYR A 433 -6.41 -10.26 -16.06
C TYR A 433 -6.73 -8.98 -16.81
N SER A 434 -7.99 -8.68 -16.93
CA SER A 434 -8.49 -7.49 -17.65
C SER A 434 -7.99 -6.17 -17.08
N GLY A 435 -7.58 -6.16 -15.81
CA GLY A 435 -7.04 -4.99 -15.11
C GLY A 435 -5.53 -4.78 -15.26
N PHE A 436 -4.80 -5.75 -15.82
CA PHE A 436 -3.32 -5.69 -15.84
C PHE A 436 -2.77 -4.47 -16.56
N SER A 437 -3.28 -4.15 -17.74
CA SER A 437 -2.85 -2.95 -18.48
C SER A 437 -3.12 -1.66 -17.71
N PHE A 438 -4.22 -1.63 -16.95
CA PHE A 438 -4.55 -0.50 -16.10
C PHE A 438 -3.60 -0.40 -14.91
N TYR A 439 -3.31 -1.51 -14.23
CA TYR A 439 -2.33 -1.57 -13.15
C TYR A 439 -0.96 -1.05 -13.62
N CYS A 440 -0.48 -1.50 -14.77
CA CYS A 440 0.79 -1.05 -15.34
C CYS A 440 0.77 0.45 -15.68
N ALA A 441 -0.32 0.94 -16.28
CA ALA A 441 -0.46 2.35 -16.62
C ALA A 441 -0.49 3.24 -15.36
N LEU A 442 -1.19 2.80 -14.33
CA LEU A 442 -1.27 3.50 -13.06
C LEU A 442 0.08 3.50 -12.32
N THR A 443 0.76 2.36 -12.27
CA THR A 443 2.11 2.24 -11.71
C THR A 443 3.08 3.17 -12.42
N ARG A 444 3.09 3.18 -13.76
CA ARG A 444 3.90 4.10 -14.54
C ARG A 444 3.57 5.57 -14.25
N HIS A 445 2.29 5.91 -14.14
CA HIS A 445 1.85 7.26 -13.83
C HIS A 445 2.47 7.73 -12.51
N TYR A 446 2.32 6.94 -11.44
CA TYR A 446 2.83 7.31 -10.13
C TYR A 446 4.36 7.25 -10.02
N LEU A 447 5.04 6.30 -10.68
CA LEU A 447 6.50 6.28 -10.75
C LEU A 447 7.06 7.55 -11.38
N ARG A 448 6.50 7.96 -12.52
CA ARG A 448 6.92 9.20 -13.20
C ARG A 448 6.61 10.44 -12.37
N GLN A 449 5.43 10.48 -11.75
CA GLN A 449 5.05 11.60 -10.90
C GLN A 449 5.93 11.66 -9.64
N ALA A 450 6.28 10.53 -9.04
CA ALA A 450 7.16 10.46 -7.88
C ALA A 450 8.66 10.59 -8.22
N GLY A 451 9.04 10.55 -9.49
CA GLY A 451 10.45 10.56 -9.89
C GLY A 451 11.22 9.32 -9.45
N MET A 452 10.53 8.18 -9.28
CA MET A 452 11.13 6.93 -8.81
C MET A 452 11.59 6.06 -9.97
N HIS A 453 12.76 5.46 -9.83
CA HIS A 453 13.37 4.57 -10.84
C HIS A 453 13.31 3.09 -10.44
N THR A 454 13.21 2.79 -9.16
CA THR A 454 13.18 1.43 -8.62
C THR A 454 11.75 1.00 -8.33
N LEU A 455 11.35 -0.16 -8.84
CA LEU A 455 10.08 -0.81 -8.53
C LEU A 455 10.36 -2.17 -7.89
N LYS A 456 9.82 -2.38 -6.69
CA LYS A 456 9.73 -3.69 -6.09
C LYS A 456 8.39 -4.33 -6.44
N GLN A 457 8.42 -5.59 -6.81
CA GLN A 457 7.23 -6.40 -6.96
C GLN A 457 7.33 -7.67 -6.14
N MET A 458 6.23 -8.03 -5.51
CA MET A 458 6.06 -9.36 -4.93
C MET A 458 5.48 -10.26 -6.02
N VAL A 459 6.20 -11.31 -6.35
CA VAL A 459 5.84 -12.19 -7.44
C VAL A 459 5.77 -13.63 -6.97
N ASP A 460 4.64 -14.28 -7.24
CA ASP A 460 4.56 -15.73 -7.20
C ASP A 460 4.99 -16.30 -8.58
N GLY A 461 6.31 -16.38 -8.82
CA GLY A 461 6.88 -17.06 -9.98
C GLY A 461 7.47 -16.14 -11.06
N GLU A 462 8.41 -16.67 -11.80
CA GLU A 462 9.24 -15.98 -12.80
C GLU A 462 8.47 -15.27 -13.92
N ALA A 463 7.24 -15.70 -14.23
CA ALA A 463 6.52 -15.22 -15.42
C ALA A 463 6.03 -13.78 -15.30
N VAL A 464 6.06 -13.19 -14.14
CA VAL A 464 5.31 -11.98 -13.82
C VAL A 464 6.16 -10.74 -13.92
N ALA A 465 7.39 -10.78 -13.45
CA ALA A 465 8.33 -9.69 -13.57
C ALA A 465 8.46 -9.22 -15.02
N TRP A 466 8.45 -10.15 -15.97
CA TRP A 466 8.57 -9.93 -17.41
C TRP A 466 7.41 -9.14 -18.03
N ASN A 467 6.20 -9.25 -17.48
CA ASN A 467 5.01 -8.66 -18.09
C ASN A 467 4.70 -7.24 -17.63
N VAL A 468 5.15 -6.85 -16.44
CA VAL A 468 4.94 -5.48 -15.92
C VAL A 468 5.96 -4.50 -16.50
N GLN A 469 7.14 -4.98 -16.77
CA GLN A 469 8.29 -4.22 -17.19
C GLN A 469 8.09 -3.32 -18.42
N PRO A 470 7.56 -3.81 -19.56
CA PRO A 470 7.39 -2.97 -20.75
C PRO A 470 6.52 -1.73 -20.52
N TYR A 471 5.76 -1.74 -19.43
CA TYR A 471 4.79 -0.70 -19.11
C TYR A 471 5.25 0.25 -18.02
N CYS A 472 6.18 -0.16 -17.17
CA CYS A 472 6.47 0.56 -15.94
C CYS A 472 7.80 1.29 -15.92
N LEU A 473 8.81 0.93 -16.73
CA LEU A 473 10.18 1.30 -16.40
C LEU A 473 10.95 1.98 -17.52
N GLU A 474 11.55 3.07 -17.11
CA GLU A 474 12.79 3.63 -17.65
C GLU A 474 13.78 3.58 -16.47
N GLY A 475 14.64 2.56 -16.36
CA GLY A 475 15.61 2.53 -15.28
C GLY A 475 15.77 1.17 -14.58
N GLY A 476 16.05 1.20 -13.29
CA GLY A 476 16.31 0.01 -12.50
C GLY A 476 15.05 -0.68 -11.99
N TYR A 477 15.08 -2.00 -11.95
CA TYR A 477 14.07 -2.83 -11.34
C TYR A 477 14.73 -3.81 -10.37
N ALA A 478 14.26 -3.83 -9.13
CA ALA A 478 14.60 -4.88 -8.18
C ALA A 478 13.37 -5.79 -8.01
N GLY A 479 13.38 -6.93 -8.67
CA GLY A 479 12.40 -7.98 -8.43
C GLY A 479 12.73 -8.72 -7.14
N THR A 480 11.74 -9.11 -6.35
CA THR A 480 11.98 -9.86 -5.12
C THR A 480 11.17 -11.13 -5.10
N ASP A 481 11.82 -12.25 -4.82
CA ASP A 481 11.17 -13.37 -4.18
C ASP A 481 11.54 -13.34 -2.69
N TRP A 482 10.66 -12.83 -1.86
CA TRP A 482 10.88 -12.75 -0.42
C TRP A 482 10.91 -14.12 0.26
N ARG A 483 10.54 -15.20 -0.43
CA ARG A 483 10.52 -16.56 0.10
C ARG A 483 11.89 -17.20 0.23
N GLY A 484 12.95 -16.40 0.08
CA GLY A 484 14.29 -16.77 0.52
C GLY A 484 15.07 -17.62 -0.46
N ILE A 485 14.82 -17.49 -1.71
CA ILE A 485 15.73 -17.99 -2.73
C ILE A 485 16.72 -16.87 -2.98
N GLY A 486 17.90 -16.99 -2.38
CA GLY A 486 19.03 -16.14 -2.76
C GLY A 486 19.30 -16.36 -4.23
N SER A 487 19.16 -15.33 -5.03
CA SER A 487 19.46 -15.38 -6.44
C SER A 487 20.47 -14.28 -6.74
N ASP A 488 21.59 -14.71 -7.28
CA ASP A 488 22.55 -13.85 -7.99
C ASP A 488 22.08 -13.64 -9.44
N GLU A 489 20.84 -14.03 -9.76
CA GLU A 489 20.25 -13.85 -11.06
C GLU A 489 19.95 -12.39 -11.30
N TYR A 490 20.60 -11.81 -12.27
CA TYR A 490 20.33 -10.48 -12.80
C TYR A 490 20.49 -10.48 -14.31
N HIS A 491 19.71 -9.67 -14.98
CA HIS A 491 19.74 -9.55 -16.43
C HIS A 491 19.15 -8.22 -16.90
N MET A 492 19.39 -7.90 -18.15
CA MET A 492 18.76 -6.77 -18.81
C MET A 492 17.67 -7.27 -19.76
N ASP A 493 16.52 -6.65 -19.70
CA ASP A 493 15.45 -6.84 -20.67
C ASP A 493 14.76 -5.51 -20.94
N ASN A 494 14.51 -5.22 -22.20
CA ASN A 494 13.84 -3.99 -22.63
C ASN A 494 14.37 -2.71 -21.95
N ASP A 495 15.70 -2.60 -21.84
CA ASP A 495 16.40 -1.49 -21.21
C ASP A 495 16.22 -1.38 -19.69
N CYS A 496 15.65 -2.37 -19.03
CA CYS A 496 15.51 -2.41 -17.58
C CYS A 496 16.43 -3.46 -16.95
N PHE A 497 17.02 -3.10 -15.81
CA PHE A 497 17.80 -4.01 -15.01
C PHE A 497 16.90 -4.79 -14.04
N HIS A 498 16.92 -6.09 -14.16
CA HIS A 498 16.23 -7.01 -13.25
C HIS A 498 17.23 -7.65 -12.32
N ILE A 499 16.92 -7.67 -11.05
CA ILE A 499 17.71 -8.33 -10.04
C ILE A 499 16.81 -9.06 -9.05
N GLY A 500 17.10 -10.33 -8.82
CA GLY A 500 16.52 -11.08 -7.71
C GLY A 500 17.04 -10.53 -6.39
N THR A 501 16.21 -10.52 -5.36
CA THR A 501 16.60 -10.04 -4.03
C THR A 501 16.80 -11.21 -3.08
N THR A 502 17.98 -11.29 -2.48
CA THR A 502 18.26 -12.27 -1.44
C THR A 502 17.84 -11.75 -0.05
N ASN A 503 17.56 -12.67 0.86
CA ASN A 503 17.32 -12.33 2.25
C ASN A 503 18.67 -12.07 2.96
N SER A 504 18.70 -11.10 3.86
CA SER A 504 19.89 -10.72 4.63
C SER A 504 20.33 -11.73 5.70
N ARG A 505 19.52 -12.78 5.97
CA ARG A 505 19.89 -13.82 6.94
C ARG A 505 21.13 -14.56 6.48
N PRO A 506 22.09 -14.86 7.39
CA PRO A 506 23.35 -15.50 7.04
C PRO A 506 23.21 -16.79 6.22
N GLU A 507 22.21 -17.61 6.50
CA GLU A 507 21.98 -18.87 5.78
C GLU A 507 21.67 -18.69 4.28
N TYR A 508 21.25 -17.49 3.85
CA TYR A 508 21.01 -17.14 2.45
C TYR A 508 22.13 -16.28 1.89
N LEU A 509 22.44 -15.17 2.56
CA LEU A 509 23.42 -14.19 2.07
C LEU A 509 24.84 -14.79 2.00
N ASP A 510 25.29 -15.49 3.05
CA ASP A 510 26.60 -16.13 3.06
C ASP A 510 26.72 -17.17 1.95
N LYS A 511 25.67 -17.94 1.69
CA LYS A 511 25.66 -18.92 0.61
C LYS A 511 25.86 -18.26 -0.76
N VAL A 512 25.22 -17.12 -1.02
CA VAL A 512 25.39 -16.36 -2.26
C VAL A 512 26.82 -15.81 -2.36
N LEU A 513 27.31 -15.17 -1.29
CA LEU A 513 28.66 -14.59 -1.26
C LEU A 513 29.75 -15.67 -1.40
N ASP A 514 29.59 -16.83 -0.78
CA ASP A 514 30.57 -17.92 -0.85
C ASP A 514 30.61 -18.61 -2.22
N SER A 515 29.47 -18.61 -2.95
CA SER A 515 29.38 -19.22 -4.28
C SER A 515 29.73 -18.26 -5.42
N ALA A 516 29.89 -16.97 -5.14
CA ALA A 516 30.11 -15.96 -6.15
C ALA A 516 31.49 -16.11 -6.85
N PRO A 517 31.60 -15.86 -8.17
CA PRO A 517 32.86 -15.86 -8.91
C PRO A 517 33.87 -14.88 -8.30
N VAL A 518 35.16 -15.23 -8.30
CA VAL A 518 36.22 -14.39 -7.70
C VAL A 518 36.81 -13.40 -8.70
N ASP A 519 36.65 -13.67 -9.98
CA ASP A 519 37.26 -12.95 -11.11
C ASP A 519 36.29 -12.05 -11.89
N GLU A 520 35.02 -12.01 -11.45
CA GLU A 520 33.98 -11.18 -12.04
C GLU A 520 33.31 -10.28 -10.98
N PRO A 521 32.71 -9.14 -11.35
CA PRO A 521 31.88 -8.36 -10.44
C PRO A 521 30.57 -9.12 -10.15
N LEU A 522 30.11 -9.04 -8.90
CA LEU A 522 28.81 -9.54 -8.47
C LEU A 522 27.90 -8.36 -8.10
N PHE A 523 26.64 -8.41 -8.54
CA PHE A 523 25.63 -7.42 -8.22
C PHE A 523 24.54 -8.07 -7.37
N LEU A 524 24.28 -7.53 -6.19
CA LEU A 524 23.32 -8.08 -5.24
C LEU A 524 22.29 -7.06 -4.79
N SER A 525 21.04 -7.48 -4.72
CA SER A 525 19.98 -6.81 -3.98
C SER A 525 19.68 -7.62 -2.72
N VAL A 526 19.65 -6.95 -1.56
CA VAL A 526 19.49 -7.57 -0.25
C VAL A 526 18.34 -6.93 0.50
N MET A 527 17.31 -7.71 0.81
CA MET A 527 16.22 -7.26 1.67
C MET A 527 16.64 -7.36 3.14
N ILE A 528 16.68 -6.23 3.83
CA ILE A 528 17.17 -6.12 5.20
C ILE A 528 16.08 -6.12 6.26
N GLY A 529 14.82 -6.12 5.86
CA GLY A 529 13.68 -6.19 6.78
C GLY A 529 12.52 -5.31 6.34
N THR A 530 11.58 -5.16 7.25
CA THR A 530 10.42 -4.30 7.11
C THR A 530 10.60 -3.01 7.92
N ALA A 531 9.88 -1.98 7.59
CA ALA A 531 9.98 -0.68 8.26
C ALA A 531 9.56 -0.68 9.75
N SER A 532 9.01 -1.77 10.24
CA SER A 532 8.62 -1.94 11.65
C SER A 532 9.81 -2.22 12.60
N GLU A 533 11.02 -2.41 12.05
CA GLU A 533 12.26 -2.70 12.79
C GLU A 533 13.24 -1.52 12.65
N ASP A 534 14.26 -1.44 13.50
CA ASP A 534 15.37 -0.50 13.28
C ASP A 534 16.30 -1.00 12.18
N VAL A 535 15.82 -0.88 10.94
CA VAL A 535 16.50 -1.36 9.74
C VAL A 535 17.79 -0.60 9.45
N THR A 536 17.94 0.63 9.91
CA THR A 536 19.14 1.44 9.67
C THR A 536 20.31 0.96 10.52
N THR A 537 20.10 0.70 11.81
CA THR A 537 21.09 0.06 12.67
C THR A 537 21.45 -1.33 12.13
N TYR A 538 20.45 -2.10 11.72
CA TYR A 538 20.68 -3.42 11.12
C TYR A 538 21.51 -3.33 9.83
N ALA A 539 21.22 -2.39 8.92
CA ALA A 539 22.00 -2.17 7.70
C ALA A 539 23.47 -1.82 8.01
N SER A 540 23.70 -0.93 9.00
CA SER A 540 25.05 -0.56 9.44
C SER A 540 25.83 -1.76 10.02
N GLU A 541 25.17 -2.58 10.83
CA GLU A 541 25.79 -3.80 11.39
C GLU A 541 26.06 -4.85 10.31
N LEU A 542 25.13 -5.07 9.39
CA LEU A 542 25.28 -6.00 8.27
C LEU A 542 26.42 -5.57 7.37
N LYS A 543 26.57 -4.28 7.06
CA LYS A 543 27.71 -3.75 6.32
C LYS A 543 29.02 -4.12 6.99
N LYS A 544 29.15 -3.89 8.31
CA LYS A 544 30.36 -4.22 9.07
C LYS A 544 30.66 -5.73 9.06
N GLN A 545 29.65 -6.57 9.14
CA GLN A 545 29.80 -8.03 9.05
C GLN A 545 30.29 -8.46 7.66
N ILE A 546 29.72 -7.90 6.60
CA ILE A 546 30.13 -8.19 5.22
C ILE A 546 31.57 -7.71 4.98
N GLU A 547 31.91 -6.49 5.36
CA GLU A 547 33.28 -5.94 5.20
C GLU A 547 34.33 -6.68 6.03
N ALA A 548 33.93 -7.33 7.13
CA ALA A 548 34.84 -8.15 7.95
C ALA A 548 35.15 -9.54 7.33
N ARG A 549 34.52 -9.92 6.23
CA ARG A 549 34.83 -11.15 5.50
C ARG A 549 36.23 -11.05 4.89
N ASN A 550 37.12 -11.94 5.27
CA ASN A 550 38.49 -12.00 4.73
C ASN A 550 38.56 -12.92 3.49
N ASP A 551 37.69 -12.72 2.52
CA ASP A 551 37.59 -13.55 1.31
C ASP A 551 38.32 -12.95 0.08
N GLY A 552 39.05 -11.85 0.28
CA GLY A 552 39.81 -11.18 -0.77
C GLY A 552 38.98 -10.31 -1.70
N ARG A 553 37.72 -10.07 -1.38
CA ARG A 553 36.79 -9.26 -2.18
C ARG A 553 36.67 -7.84 -1.64
N LYS A 554 36.31 -6.92 -2.53
CA LYS A 554 35.89 -5.57 -2.22
C LYS A 554 34.37 -5.55 -2.15
N TYR A 555 33.81 -4.86 -1.18
CA TYR A 555 32.37 -4.68 -1.01
C TYR A 555 32.01 -3.20 -1.19
N VAL A 556 31.03 -2.91 -2.04
CA VAL A 556 30.56 -1.56 -2.36
C VAL A 556 29.06 -1.49 -2.16
N PHE A 557 28.61 -0.59 -1.31
CA PHE A 557 27.18 -0.42 -1.00
C PHE A 557 26.64 0.76 -1.81
N LEU A 558 25.54 0.52 -2.51
CA LEU A 558 24.93 1.45 -3.46
C LEU A 558 23.42 1.55 -3.25
N ARG A 559 22.83 2.65 -3.72
CA ARG A 559 21.40 2.69 -3.96
C ARG A 559 21.05 1.74 -5.12
N THR A 560 19.81 1.26 -5.18
CA THR A 560 19.40 0.34 -6.27
C THR A 560 19.56 0.98 -7.66
N ALA A 561 19.22 2.26 -7.79
CA ALA A 561 19.42 2.99 -9.04
C ALA A 561 20.91 3.06 -9.47
N ASP A 562 21.82 3.28 -8.50
CA ASP A 562 23.27 3.32 -8.78
C ASP A 562 23.81 1.90 -9.11
N LEU A 563 23.26 0.87 -8.46
CA LEU A 563 23.58 -0.52 -8.77
C LEU A 563 23.20 -0.86 -10.22
N ALA A 564 21.98 -0.49 -10.62
CA ALA A 564 21.50 -0.68 -11.99
C ALA A 564 22.35 0.06 -13.01
N ALA A 565 22.66 1.33 -12.75
CA ALA A 565 23.52 2.15 -13.61
C ALA A 565 24.94 1.54 -13.76
N THR A 566 25.51 1.05 -12.65
CA THR A 566 26.82 0.39 -12.64
C THR A 566 26.80 -0.90 -13.47
N TYR A 567 25.75 -1.71 -13.33
CA TYR A 567 25.59 -2.92 -14.15
C TYR A 567 25.43 -2.60 -15.64
N ARG A 568 24.62 -1.59 -15.98
CA ARG A 568 24.46 -1.14 -17.38
C ARG A 568 25.79 -0.71 -17.99
N ALA A 569 26.55 0.12 -17.27
CA ALA A 569 27.89 0.52 -17.70
C ALA A 569 28.83 -0.67 -17.89
N TYR A 570 28.83 -1.64 -16.98
CA TYR A 570 29.58 -2.89 -17.09
C TYR A 570 29.23 -3.68 -18.36
N LYS A 571 27.97 -3.70 -18.75
CA LYS A 571 27.50 -4.35 -19.99
C LYS A 571 27.65 -3.50 -21.24
N GLY A 572 28.18 -2.27 -21.15
CA GLY A 572 28.33 -1.35 -22.27
C GLY A 572 26.98 -0.81 -22.79
N LEU A 573 25.97 -0.76 -21.93
CA LEU A 573 24.65 -0.23 -22.22
C LEU A 573 24.55 1.25 -21.80
N PRO A 574 23.62 2.03 -22.37
CA PRO A 574 23.38 3.40 -21.92
C PRO A 574 23.05 3.43 -20.41
N VAL A 575 23.56 4.41 -19.71
CA VAL A 575 23.33 4.57 -18.26
C VAL A 575 22.00 5.25 -17.98
N GLU A 576 21.47 5.99 -18.95
CA GLU A 576 20.18 6.67 -18.93
C GLU A 576 19.08 5.80 -19.57
#